data_d5efaf566b64b721575263e4c0fc7760
#
_entry.id   d5efaf566b64b721575263e4c0fc7760
#
_cell.length_a   1.000
_cell.length_b   1.000
_cell.length_c   1.000
_cell.angle_alpha   90.00
_cell.angle_beta   90.00
_cell.angle_gamma   90.00
#
_symmetry.space_group_name_H-M   'P 1'
#
loop_
_entity.id
_entity.type
_entity.pdbx_description
1 polymer ?
#
loop_
_entity_poly.entity_id
_entity_poly.type
_entity_poly.pdbx_seq_one_letter_code
_entity_poly.pdbx_strand_id
1 'polypeptide(L)'
;MTSAPNLPGATTLPGLTLAAVALRLGGRRLIGPLDLRVLPGEVVTLMGASGSGKSSLLAFICGTLDPTFATEGRVLLDGADLLALPPERRRLGILFQDDLLFPHLSVGGNLAFALPPGLSAPERRGRVAAALAESGLAGLEGRDPATLSGGQRARVALLRMLLSEPRALLLDEPFGGLDERLRHRFRDLVFRRAEERRLPALLVTHDRADAAAASGKIVTVDEDFSNDHKE
;
A
#
# COMPACT_ATOMS: atom_id res chain seq x y z
N MET A 1 22.84 -29.19 -13.44
CA MET A 1 21.66 -29.32 -12.53
C MET A 1 22.22 -29.36 -11.12
N THR A 2 22.35 -28.19 -10.49
CA THR A 2 22.86 -28.10 -9.11
C THR A 2 21.67 -27.61 -8.27
N SER A 3 21.15 -28.54 -7.48
CA SER A 3 20.07 -28.33 -6.52
C SER A 3 20.56 -27.37 -5.44
N ALA A 4 19.86 -26.26 -5.26
CA ALA A 4 20.11 -25.34 -4.16
C ALA A 4 19.82 -26.04 -2.82
N PRO A 5 20.62 -25.83 -1.76
CA PRO A 5 20.41 -26.46 -0.47
C PRO A 5 19.10 -25.94 0.16
N ASN A 6 18.21 -26.88 0.41
CA ASN A 6 17.00 -26.68 1.20
C ASN A 6 17.44 -26.52 2.67
N LEU A 7 17.44 -25.28 3.18
CA LEU A 7 17.69 -25.00 4.59
C LEU A 7 16.48 -25.46 5.42
N PRO A 8 16.64 -26.42 6.34
CA PRO A 8 15.56 -26.84 7.22
C PRO A 8 15.30 -25.77 8.28
N GLY A 9 14.04 -25.37 8.45
CA GLY A 9 13.57 -24.63 9.62
C GLY A 9 13.35 -23.13 9.47
N ALA A 10 13.12 -22.60 8.27
CA ALA A 10 12.57 -21.24 8.17
C ALA A 10 11.10 -21.26 8.65
N THR A 11 10.88 -20.98 9.92
CA THR A 11 9.55 -20.62 10.43
C THR A 11 9.06 -19.49 9.54
N THR A 12 8.08 -19.77 8.68
CA THR A 12 7.49 -18.78 7.78
C THR A 12 6.81 -17.76 8.67
N LEU A 13 7.45 -16.62 8.87
CA LEU A 13 6.91 -15.54 9.68
C LEU A 13 5.76 -14.90 8.90
N PRO A 14 4.50 -14.98 9.39
CA PRO A 14 3.38 -14.39 8.69
C PRO A 14 3.47 -12.86 8.71
N GLY A 15 2.93 -12.23 7.67
CA GLY A 15 2.90 -10.78 7.50
C GLY A 15 4.02 -10.25 6.60
N LEU A 16 4.14 -8.91 6.57
CA LEU A 16 5.17 -8.19 5.78
C LEU A 16 6.42 -7.96 6.64
N THR A 17 7.58 -8.36 6.12
CA THR A 17 8.86 -8.17 6.80
C THR A 17 9.83 -7.42 5.88
N LEU A 18 10.40 -6.36 6.38
CA LEU A 18 11.57 -5.67 5.82
C LEU A 18 12.78 -6.09 6.65
N ALA A 19 13.82 -6.59 6.02
CA ALA A 19 15.05 -7.01 6.70
C ALA A 19 16.24 -6.23 6.14
N ALA A 20 16.84 -5.36 6.97
CA ALA A 20 17.95 -4.48 6.66
C ALA A 20 17.75 -3.66 5.36
N VAL A 21 16.52 -3.19 5.11
CA VAL A 21 16.21 -2.45 3.89
C VAL A 21 16.85 -1.07 3.94
N ALA A 22 17.66 -0.76 2.92
CA ALA A 22 18.26 0.56 2.74
C ALA A 22 18.08 1.05 1.31
N LEU A 23 17.81 2.35 1.16
CA LEU A 23 17.66 3.04 -0.12
C LEU A 23 18.63 4.21 -0.20
N ARG A 24 19.33 4.31 -1.33
CA ARG A 24 20.25 5.42 -1.63
C ARG A 24 19.91 6.03 -2.99
N LEU A 25 20.07 7.33 -3.10
CA LEU A 25 19.94 8.07 -4.36
C LEU A 25 21.13 9.02 -4.49
N GLY A 26 21.88 8.94 -5.59
CA GLY A 26 23.06 9.78 -5.82
C GLY A 26 24.10 9.66 -4.70
N GLY A 27 24.28 8.46 -4.11
CA GLY A 27 25.17 8.22 -3.00
C GLY A 27 24.63 8.59 -1.60
N ARG A 28 23.59 9.43 -1.52
CA ARG A 28 22.95 9.81 -0.25
C ARG A 28 22.00 8.70 0.20
N ARG A 29 22.11 8.29 1.46
CA ARG A 29 21.14 7.38 2.09
C ARG A 29 19.86 8.14 2.41
N LEU A 30 18.73 7.59 1.96
CA LEU A 30 17.39 8.13 2.24
C LEU A 30 16.66 7.30 3.29
N ILE A 31 16.85 5.97 3.26
CA ILE A 31 16.21 5.03 4.19
C ILE A 31 17.24 4.01 4.66
N GLY A 32 17.12 3.62 5.90
CA GLY A 32 17.67 2.42 6.48
C GLY A 32 19.13 2.46 6.96
N PRO A 33 19.66 1.31 7.36
CA PRO A 33 18.99 0.00 7.30
C PRO A 33 17.75 -0.06 8.20
N LEU A 34 16.64 -0.53 7.63
CA LEU A 34 15.36 -0.62 8.31
C LEU A 34 14.96 -2.08 8.49
N ASP A 35 14.76 -2.47 9.75
CA ASP A 35 14.14 -3.73 10.13
C ASP A 35 12.72 -3.46 10.64
N LEU A 36 11.73 -3.99 9.93
CA LEU A 36 10.34 -3.77 10.25
C LEU A 36 9.53 -5.04 10.00
N ARG A 37 8.63 -5.35 10.92
CA ARG A 37 7.66 -6.41 10.75
C ARG A 37 6.25 -5.88 10.98
N VAL A 38 5.35 -6.22 10.05
CA VAL A 38 3.92 -5.90 10.11
C VAL A 38 3.16 -7.22 10.14
N LEU A 39 2.46 -7.47 11.23
CA LEU A 39 1.72 -8.72 11.42
C LEU A 39 0.41 -8.73 10.61
N PRO A 40 -0.17 -9.91 10.33
CA PRO A 40 -1.48 -9.99 9.69
C PRO A 40 -2.57 -9.26 10.50
N GLY A 41 -3.22 -8.28 9.86
CA GLY A 41 -4.23 -7.42 10.49
C GLY A 41 -3.66 -6.20 11.23
N GLU A 42 -2.34 -6.08 11.33
CA GLU A 42 -1.68 -4.92 11.94
C GLU A 42 -1.53 -3.79 10.90
N VAL A 43 -1.67 -2.54 11.38
CA VAL A 43 -1.31 -1.35 10.62
C VAL A 43 -0.08 -0.72 11.29
N VAL A 44 1.07 -0.76 10.63
CA VAL A 44 2.26 -0.04 11.11
C VAL A 44 2.34 1.28 10.36
N THR A 45 2.56 2.36 11.11
CA THR A 45 2.69 3.70 10.55
C THR A 45 4.15 4.13 10.45
N LEU A 46 4.55 4.56 9.26
CA LEU A 46 5.85 5.16 9.00
C LEU A 46 5.70 6.68 8.92
N MET A 47 6.30 7.37 9.88
CA MET A 47 6.30 8.83 9.95
C MET A 47 7.69 9.40 9.64
N GLY A 48 7.76 10.65 9.24
CA GLY A 48 9.02 11.37 8.98
C GLY A 48 8.79 12.58 8.09
N ALA A 49 9.82 13.42 7.97
CA ALA A 49 9.75 14.63 7.14
C ALA A 49 9.43 14.34 5.67
N SER A 50 8.91 15.35 4.96
CA SER A 50 8.75 15.26 3.51
C SER A 50 10.12 15.06 2.85
N GLY A 51 10.20 14.17 1.87
CA GLY A 51 11.47 13.86 1.20
C GLY A 51 12.37 12.83 1.93
N SER A 52 11.97 12.29 3.09
CA SER A 52 12.73 11.26 3.81
C SER A 52 12.72 9.87 3.16
N GLY A 53 12.19 9.72 1.94
CA GLY A 53 12.22 8.46 1.18
C GLY A 53 11.08 7.49 1.47
N LYS A 54 10.05 7.86 2.23
CA LYS A 54 8.92 6.98 2.60
C LYS A 54 8.15 6.45 1.37
N SER A 55 7.81 7.32 0.43
CA SER A 55 7.16 6.92 -0.83
C SER A 55 8.09 6.07 -1.70
N SER A 56 9.41 6.35 -1.68
CA SER A 56 10.40 5.51 -2.36
C SER A 56 10.48 4.11 -1.73
N LEU A 57 10.33 4.00 -0.41
CA LEU A 57 10.24 2.69 0.26
C LEU A 57 9.00 1.91 -0.20
N LEU A 58 7.84 2.57 -0.29
CA LEU A 58 6.65 1.91 -0.81
C LEU A 58 6.85 1.47 -2.27
N ALA A 59 7.44 2.32 -3.12
CA ALA A 59 7.78 1.99 -4.50
C ALA A 59 8.76 0.80 -4.58
N PHE A 60 9.75 0.71 -3.69
CA PHE A 60 10.66 -0.43 -3.60
C PHE A 60 9.91 -1.73 -3.26
N ILE A 61 9.06 -1.71 -2.24
CA ILE A 61 8.24 -2.86 -1.85
C ILE A 61 7.32 -3.28 -3.02
N CYS A 62 6.78 -2.32 -3.78
CA CYS A 62 5.94 -2.57 -4.94
C CYS A 62 6.70 -3.13 -6.15
N GLY A 63 7.99 -2.83 -6.25
CA GLY A 63 8.81 -3.14 -7.43
C GLY A 63 8.71 -2.11 -8.55
N THR A 64 8.31 -0.89 -8.21
CA THR A 64 8.17 0.24 -9.15
C THR A 64 9.17 1.36 -8.88
N LEU A 65 10.16 1.12 -8.01
CA LEU A 65 11.20 2.09 -7.69
C LEU A 65 12.07 2.37 -8.92
N ASP A 66 12.41 3.64 -9.12
CA ASP A 66 13.29 4.06 -10.22
C ASP A 66 14.66 3.35 -10.12
N PRO A 67 15.21 2.84 -11.25
CA PRO A 67 16.50 2.12 -11.26
C PRO A 67 17.72 2.95 -10.84
N THR A 68 17.60 4.29 -10.76
CA THR A 68 18.67 5.17 -10.26
C THR A 68 18.93 5.01 -8.76
N PHE A 69 17.98 4.38 -8.03
CA PHE A 69 18.18 4.07 -6.63
C PHE A 69 19.06 2.82 -6.45
N ALA A 70 20.03 2.90 -5.56
CA ALA A 70 20.70 1.70 -5.03
C ALA A 70 19.91 1.17 -3.84
N THR A 71 19.68 -0.15 -3.80
CA THR A 71 18.84 -0.80 -2.80
C THR A 71 19.57 -1.96 -2.13
N GLU A 72 19.33 -2.14 -0.84
CA GLU A 72 19.87 -3.24 -0.04
C GLU A 72 18.74 -3.86 0.79
N GLY A 73 18.97 -5.07 1.31
CA GLY A 73 18.04 -5.78 2.18
C GLY A 73 17.04 -6.66 1.45
N ARG A 74 16.03 -7.13 2.19
CA ARG A 74 15.02 -8.07 1.70
C ARG A 74 13.62 -7.63 2.09
N VAL A 75 12.64 -7.96 1.25
CA VAL A 75 11.22 -7.73 1.50
C VAL A 75 10.50 -9.06 1.39
N LEU A 76 9.93 -9.52 2.50
CA LEU A 76 9.26 -10.82 2.58
C LEU A 76 7.77 -10.61 2.88
N LEU A 77 6.90 -11.38 2.21
CA LEU A 77 5.47 -11.46 2.55
C LEU A 77 5.15 -12.93 2.83
N ASP A 78 4.74 -13.23 4.05
CA ASP A 78 4.52 -14.58 4.56
C ASP A 78 5.72 -15.52 4.29
N GLY A 79 6.94 -14.98 4.44
CA GLY A 79 8.20 -15.68 4.20
C GLY A 79 8.64 -15.76 2.74
N ALA A 80 7.79 -15.42 1.77
CA ALA A 80 8.15 -15.38 0.36
C ALA A 80 8.86 -14.07 0.00
N ASP A 81 9.99 -14.14 -0.70
CA ASP A 81 10.75 -12.98 -1.13
C ASP A 81 10.03 -12.25 -2.28
N LEU A 82 9.58 -11.02 -2.00
CA LEU A 82 8.88 -10.20 -2.98
C LEU A 82 9.83 -9.64 -4.05
N LEU A 83 11.12 -9.47 -3.75
CA LEU A 83 12.08 -8.90 -4.70
C LEU A 83 12.34 -9.85 -5.88
N ALA A 84 12.13 -11.15 -5.69
CA ALA A 84 12.19 -12.15 -6.75
C ALA A 84 10.97 -12.15 -7.69
N LEU A 85 9.93 -11.37 -7.36
CA LEU A 85 8.67 -11.32 -8.10
C LEU A 85 8.53 -10.00 -8.86
N PRO A 86 8.04 -10.01 -10.11
CA PRO A 86 7.65 -8.79 -10.79
C PRO A 86 6.45 -8.14 -10.09
N PRO A 87 6.25 -6.81 -10.23
CA PRO A 87 5.24 -6.04 -9.49
C PRO A 87 3.84 -6.65 -9.48
N GLU A 88 3.36 -7.09 -10.64
CA GLU A 88 2.01 -7.64 -10.82
C GLU A 88 1.79 -8.98 -10.08
N ARG A 89 2.87 -9.69 -9.71
CA ARG A 89 2.81 -10.95 -8.96
C ARG A 89 2.95 -10.78 -7.45
N ARG A 90 3.32 -9.59 -7.00
CA ARG A 90 3.47 -9.29 -5.55
C ARG A 90 2.12 -9.25 -4.83
N ARG A 91 1.02 -9.03 -5.56
CA ARG A 91 -0.35 -8.95 -5.03
C ARG A 91 -0.49 -7.95 -3.87
N LEU A 92 0.13 -6.79 -4.02
CA LEU A 92 0.07 -5.69 -3.06
C LEU A 92 -1.04 -4.72 -3.46
N GLY A 93 -1.84 -4.30 -2.49
CA GLY A 93 -2.77 -3.19 -2.65
C GLY A 93 -2.04 -1.89 -2.34
N ILE A 94 -2.00 -0.99 -3.32
CA ILE A 94 -1.33 0.29 -3.18
C ILE A 94 -2.33 1.41 -3.32
N LEU A 95 -2.26 2.36 -2.40
CA LEU A 95 -2.93 3.64 -2.53
C LEU A 95 -1.87 4.73 -2.52
N PHE A 96 -1.70 5.39 -3.65
CA PHE A 96 -0.81 6.54 -3.80
C PHE A 96 -1.51 7.82 -3.39
N GLN A 97 -0.74 8.88 -3.18
CA GLN A 97 -1.25 10.23 -2.94
C GLN A 97 -2.17 10.70 -4.09
N ASP A 98 -1.84 10.33 -5.33
CA ASP A 98 -2.69 10.53 -6.50
C ASP A 98 -3.64 9.35 -6.69
N ASP A 99 -4.89 9.66 -7.07
CA ASP A 99 -5.96 8.64 -7.23
C ASP A 99 -5.68 7.61 -8.33
N LEU A 100 -4.88 7.98 -9.34
CA LEU A 100 -4.48 7.17 -10.49
C LEU A 100 -5.62 6.37 -11.14
N LEU A 101 -6.82 6.94 -11.20
CA LEU A 101 -7.95 6.31 -11.88
C LEU A 101 -7.71 6.28 -13.39
N PHE A 102 -8.15 5.21 -14.04
CA PHE A 102 -8.10 5.10 -15.50
C PHE A 102 -9.11 6.08 -16.13
N PRO A 103 -8.64 7.12 -16.83
CA PRO A 103 -9.54 8.16 -17.34
C PRO A 103 -10.45 7.70 -18.48
N HIS A 104 -10.08 6.63 -19.16
CA HIS A 104 -10.86 6.04 -20.26
C HIS A 104 -11.92 5.02 -19.79
N LEU A 105 -11.97 4.73 -18.49
CA LEU A 105 -12.95 3.85 -17.89
C LEU A 105 -13.92 4.64 -17.00
N SER A 106 -15.19 4.24 -16.98
CA SER A 106 -16.13 4.75 -15.99
C SER A 106 -15.72 4.35 -14.57
N VAL A 107 -16.36 4.92 -13.56
CA VAL A 107 -16.19 4.52 -12.15
C VAL A 107 -16.36 3.02 -11.99
N GLY A 108 -17.46 2.46 -12.48
CA GLY A 108 -17.70 1.02 -12.46
C GLY A 108 -16.65 0.22 -13.24
N GLY A 109 -16.17 0.75 -14.36
CA GLY A 109 -15.10 0.16 -15.16
C GLY A 109 -13.79 0.08 -14.37
N ASN A 110 -13.41 1.16 -13.67
CA ASN A 110 -12.24 1.19 -12.79
C ASN A 110 -12.31 0.12 -11.69
N LEU A 111 -13.47 -0.04 -11.05
CA LEU A 111 -13.67 -1.03 -10.01
C LEU A 111 -13.69 -2.46 -10.57
N ALA A 112 -14.40 -2.66 -11.69
CA ALA A 112 -14.47 -3.96 -12.35
C ALA A 112 -13.09 -4.44 -12.84
N PHE A 113 -12.21 -3.53 -13.28
CA PHE A 113 -10.85 -3.86 -13.70
C PHE A 113 -10.05 -4.56 -12.59
N ALA A 114 -10.24 -4.15 -11.34
CA ALA A 114 -9.51 -4.69 -10.20
C ALA A 114 -10.02 -6.05 -9.71
N LEU A 115 -11.22 -6.46 -10.11
CA LEU A 115 -11.79 -7.72 -9.64
C LEU A 115 -11.00 -8.94 -10.15
N PRO A 116 -10.84 -9.99 -9.32
CA PRO A 116 -10.17 -11.21 -9.71
C PRO A 116 -10.75 -11.81 -11.00
N PRO A 117 -9.96 -12.56 -11.77
CA PRO A 117 -10.44 -13.31 -12.92
C PRO A 117 -11.41 -14.42 -12.48
N GLY A 118 -12.22 -14.93 -13.42
CA GLY A 118 -13.12 -16.06 -13.18
C GLY A 118 -14.52 -15.69 -12.68
N LEU A 119 -14.79 -14.42 -12.36
CA LEU A 119 -16.12 -13.96 -11.99
C LEU A 119 -16.99 -13.75 -13.23
N SER A 120 -18.23 -14.21 -13.18
CA SER A 120 -19.25 -13.94 -14.21
C SER A 120 -19.62 -12.45 -14.28
N ALA A 121 -20.16 -12.00 -15.39
CA ALA A 121 -20.59 -10.61 -15.56
C ALA A 121 -21.62 -10.13 -14.50
N PRO A 122 -22.63 -10.93 -14.10
CA PRO A 122 -23.52 -10.57 -13.00
C PRO A 122 -22.79 -10.42 -11.65
N GLU A 123 -21.89 -11.35 -11.31
CA GLU A 123 -21.10 -11.28 -10.05
C GLU A 123 -20.22 -10.04 -10.01
N ARG A 124 -19.52 -9.71 -11.11
CA ARG A 124 -18.71 -8.50 -11.22
C ARG A 124 -19.55 -7.25 -10.98
N ARG A 125 -20.71 -7.14 -11.64
CA ARG A 125 -21.64 -6.02 -11.43
C ARG A 125 -22.13 -5.94 -9.99
N GLY A 126 -22.50 -7.07 -9.39
CA GLY A 126 -22.96 -7.14 -8.00
C GLY A 126 -21.89 -6.67 -7.02
N ARG A 127 -20.63 -7.14 -7.17
CA ARG A 127 -19.52 -6.71 -6.30
C ARG A 127 -19.21 -5.21 -6.44
N VAL A 128 -19.25 -4.67 -7.67
CA VAL A 128 -19.04 -3.24 -7.91
C VAL A 128 -20.15 -2.41 -7.27
N ALA A 129 -21.41 -2.79 -7.48
CA ALA A 129 -22.56 -2.07 -6.92
C ALA A 129 -22.55 -2.10 -5.38
N ALA A 130 -22.24 -3.25 -4.77
CA ALA A 130 -22.13 -3.37 -3.32
C ALA A 130 -21.01 -2.48 -2.75
N ALA A 131 -19.83 -2.47 -3.37
CA ALA A 131 -18.71 -1.64 -2.94
C ALA A 131 -19.03 -0.14 -3.02
N LEU A 132 -19.67 0.30 -4.10
CA LEU A 132 -20.11 1.69 -4.27
C LEU A 132 -21.17 2.08 -3.22
N ALA A 133 -22.14 1.20 -2.96
CA ALA A 133 -23.19 1.45 -1.98
C ALA A 133 -22.60 1.57 -0.56
N GLU A 134 -21.72 0.65 -0.15
CA GLU A 134 -21.04 0.69 1.15
C GLU A 134 -20.25 1.98 1.37
N SER A 135 -19.73 2.58 0.28
CA SER A 135 -18.91 3.78 0.34
C SER A 135 -19.69 5.08 0.07
N GLY A 136 -21.02 5.01 -0.01
CA GLY A 136 -21.86 6.17 -0.28
C GLY A 136 -21.67 6.78 -1.68
N LEU A 137 -21.35 5.90 -2.66
CA LEU A 137 -21.16 6.27 -4.07
C LEU A 137 -22.15 5.54 -4.98
N ALA A 138 -23.27 5.02 -4.43
CA ALA A 138 -24.30 4.36 -5.22
C ALA A 138 -24.80 5.25 -6.36
N GLY A 139 -25.03 4.67 -7.54
CA GLY A 139 -25.49 5.38 -8.73
C GLY A 139 -24.41 6.11 -9.51
N LEU A 140 -23.14 6.01 -9.11
CA LEU A 140 -22.01 6.61 -9.83
C LEU A 140 -21.29 5.67 -10.80
N GLU A 141 -21.80 4.44 -11.01
CA GLU A 141 -21.13 3.39 -11.78
C GLU A 141 -20.77 3.83 -13.21
N GLY A 142 -21.68 4.56 -13.86
CA GLY A 142 -21.51 5.05 -15.24
C GLY A 142 -20.76 6.37 -15.36
N ARG A 143 -20.42 7.04 -14.24
CA ARG A 143 -19.79 8.37 -14.27
C ARG A 143 -18.36 8.31 -14.76
N ASP A 144 -17.96 9.38 -15.44
CA ASP A 144 -16.57 9.64 -15.77
C ASP A 144 -15.80 10.04 -14.50
N PRO A 145 -14.65 9.44 -14.17
CA PRO A 145 -13.81 9.82 -13.04
C PRO A 145 -13.45 11.30 -12.99
N ALA A 146 -13.29 11.98 -14.13
CA ALA A 146 -12.98 13.38 -14.20
C ALA A 146 -14.11 14.28 -13.64
N THR A 147 -15.36 13.79 -13.61
CA THR A 147 -16.52 14.51 -13.09
C THR A 147 -16.74 14.36 -11.59
N LEU A 148 -15.91 13.55 -10.93
CA LEU A 148 -16.00 13.30 -9.49
C LEU A 148 -15.30 14.42 -8.69
N SER A 149 -15.77 14.66 -7.47
CA SER A 149 -14.98 15.43 -6.50
C SER A 149 -13.71 14.69 -6.09
N GLY A 150 -12.69 15.40 -5.57
CA GLY A 150 -11.46 14.78 -5.07
C GLY A 150 -11.73 13.65 -4.07
N GLY A 151 -12.61 13.88 -3.08
CA GLY A 151 -12.98 12.87 -2.12
C GLY A 151 -13.77 11.69 -2.71
N GLN A 152 -14.50 11.88 -3.82
CA GLN A 152 -15.13 10.76 -4.53
C GLN A 152 -14.09 9.95 -5.30
N ARG A 153 -13.13 10.60 -5.97
CA ARG A 153 -12.03 9.91 -6.65
C ARG A 153 -11.20 9.08 -5.70
N ALA A 154 -10.77 9.66 -4.57
CA ALA A 154 -10.01 8.95 -3.55
C ALA A 154 -10.74 7.69 -3.05
N ARG A 155 -12.07 7.78 -2.83
CA ARG A 155 -12.89 6.62 -2.46
C ARG A 155 -12.94 5.55 -3.56
N VAL A 156 -13.08 5.94 -4.80
CA VAL A 156 -13.05 4.97 -5.93
C VAL A 156 -11.69 4.30 -6.02
N ALA A 157 -10.59 5.04 -5.87
CA ALA A 157 -9.23 4.49 -5.87
C ALA A 157 -9.03 3.45 -4.75
N LEU A 158 -9.51 3.76 -3.54
CA LEU A 158 -9.47 2.82 -2.43
C LEU A 158 -10.30 1.56 -2.71
N LEU A 159 -11.55 1.73 -3.18
CA LEU A 159 -12.39 0.58 -3.50
C LEU A 159 -11.73 -0.31 -4.56
N ARG A 160 -11.12 0.30 -5.58
CA ARG A 160 -10.36 -0.41 -6.61
C ARG A 160 -9.25 -1.24 -5.99
N MET A 161 -8.47 -0.66 -5.07
CA MET A 161 -7.43 -1.37 -4.35
C MET A 161 -7.98 -2.54 -3.53
N LEU A 162 -9.05 -2.35 -2.76
CA LEU A 162 -9.64 -3.40 -1.92
C LEU A 162 -10.29 -4.53 -2.75
N LEU A 163 -10.86 -4.21 -3.91
CA LEU A 163 -11.49 -5.20 -4.82
C LEU A 163 -10.46 -6.09 -5.54
N SER A 164 -9.17 -5.68 -5.59
CA SER A 164 -8.11 -6.52 -6.14
C SER A 164 -7.71 -7.70 -5.22
N GLU A 165 -8.33 -7.81 -4.06
CA GLU A 165 -8.05 -8.85 -3.06
C GLU A 165 -6.54 -8.97 -2.75
N PRO A 166 -5.91 -7.88 -2.32
CA PRO A 166 -4.48 -7.85 -2.05
C PRO A 166 -4.11 -8.74 -0.84
N ARG A 167 -2.80 -9.07 -0.72
CA ARG A 167 -2.25 -9.81 0.43
C ARG A 167 -1.61 -8.88 1.46
N ALA A 168 -1.30 -7.65 1.11
CA ALA A 168 -0.82 -6.60 2.00
C ALA A 168 -1.25 -5.24 1.45
N LEU A 169 -1.30 -4.22 2.32
CA LEU A 169 -1.67 -2.85 1.97
C LEU A 169 -0.48 -1.92 2.13
N LEU A 170 -0.25 -1.07 1.13
CA LEU A 170 0.73 0.01 1.14
C LEU A 170 0.00 1.32 0.88
N LEU A 171 0.02 2.21 1.87
CA LEU A 171 -0.83 3.39 1.92
C LEU A 171 0.06 4.63 2.01
N ASP A 172 0.12 5.44 0.94
CA ASP A 172 0.91 6.67 0.86
C ASP A 172 0.00 7.89 0.98
N GLU A 173 -0.04 8.52 2.16
CA GLU A 173 -0.91 9.66 2.48
C GLU A 173 -2.38 9.45 2.08
N PRO A 174 -2.99 8.30 2.37
CA PRO A 174 -4.23 7.85 1.74
C PRO A 174 -5.45 8.68 2.10
N PHE A 175 -5.36 9.49 3.15
CA PHE A 175 -6.47 10.31 3.66
C PHE A 175 -6.28 11.79 3.42
N GLY A 176 -5.18 12.17 2.75
CA GLY A 176 -4.94 13.54 2.32
C GLY A 176 -6.03 14.05 1.38
N GLY A 177 -6.38 15.34 1.49
CA GLY A 177 -7.41 15.95 0.61
C GLY A 177 -8.86 15.55 0.89
N LEU A 178 -9.14 14.74 1.92
CA LEU A 178 -10.49 14.43 2.39
C LEU A 178 -10.90 15.43 3.48
N ASP A 179 -12.18 15.82 3.47
CA ASP A 179 -12.74 16.52 4.64
C ASP A 179 -12.73 15.63 5.88
N GLU A 180 -12.75 16.23 7.06
CA GLU A 180 -12.56 15.53 8.34
C GLU A 180 -13.56 14.40 8.55
N ARG A 181 -14.85 14.61 8.22
CA ARG A 181 -15.90 13.59 8.38
C ARG A 181 -15.69 12.39 7.45
N LEU A 182 -15.28 12.65 6.21
CA LEU A 182 -14.95 11.63 5.23
C LEU A 182 -13.67 10.89 5.63
N ARG A 183 -12.65 11.61 6.09
CA ARG A 183 -11.39 11.06 6.56
C ARG A 183 -11.62 10.01 7.66
N HIS A 184 -12.43 10.32 8.67
CA HIS A 184 -12.78 9.37 9.73
C HIS A 184 -13.43 8.10 9.18
N ARG A 185 -14.48 8.23 8.38
CA ARG A 185 -15.18 7.07 7.80
C ARG A 185 -14.29 6.21 6.93
N PHE A 186 -13.41 6.85 6.20
CA PHE A 186 -12.52 6.19 5.26
C PHE A 186 -11.42 5.43 5.98
N ARG A 187 -10.83 6.04 6.96
CA ARG A 187 -9.86 5.46 7.88
C ARG A 187 -10.42 4.22 8.55
N ASP A 188 -11.62 4.33 9.13
CA ASP A 188 -12.32 3.20 9.76
C ASP A 188 -12.58 2.06 8.77
N LEU A 189 -12.95 2.39 7.54
CA LEU A 189 -13.16 1.37 6.49
C LEU A 189 -11.85 0.64 6.15
N VAL A 190 -10.75 1.38 5.94
CA VAL A 190 -9.46 0.78 5.58
C VAL A 190 -8.94 -0.11 6.69
N PHE A 191 -8.91 0.40 7.92
CA PHE A 191 -8.33 -0.32 9.05
C PHE A 191 -9.18 -1.54 9.43
N ARG A 192 -10.51 -1.40 9.44
CA ARG A 192 -11.40 -2.53 9.62
C ARG A 192 -11.19 -3.61 8.55
N ARG A 193 -11.02 -3.23 7.27
CA ARG A 193 -10.75 -4.19 6.19
C ARG A 193 -9.40 -4.86 6.32
N ALA A 194 -8.38 -4.13 6.78
CA ALA A 194 -7.07 -4.72 7.08
C ALA A 194 -7.19 -5.78 8.19
N GLU A 195 -7.89 -5.47 9.28
CA GLU A 195 -8.13 -6.37 10.40
C GLU A 195 -8.96 -7.59 9.99
N GLU A 196 -10.17 -7.39 9.42
CA GLU A 196 -11.10 -8.47 9.02
C GLU A 196 -10.46 -9.46 8.05
N ARG A 197 -9.66 -8.98 7.10
CA ARG A 197 -8.97 -9.80 6.12
C ARG A 197 -7.57 -10.22 6.54
N ARG A 198 -7.17 -9.84 7.74
CA ARG A 198 -5.83 -10.10 8.29
C ARG A 198 -4.71 -9.63 7.35
N LEU A 199 -4.87 -8.47 6.75
CA LEU A 199 -3.87 -7.90 5.85
C LEU A 199 -2.83 -7.10 6.64
N PRO A 200 -1.53 -7.38 6.53
CA PRO A 200 -0.52 -6.47 7.03
C PRO A 200 -0.59 -5.16 6.24
N ALA A 201 -0.60 -4.03 6.92
CA ALA A 201 -0.70 -2.71 6.29
C ALA A 201 0.44 -1.80 6.73
N LEU A 202 1.13 -1.19 5.76
CA LEU A 202 2.12 -0.14 5.99
C LEU A 202 1.53 1.20 5.58
N LEU A 203 1.31 2.07 6.55
CA LEU A 203 0.78 3.43 6.36
C LEU A 203 1.92 4.43 6.40
N VAL A 204 2.06 5.22 5.36
CA VAL A 204 2.91 6.42 5.35
C VAL A 204 2.00 7.62 5.54
N THR A 205 2.28 8.41 6.57
CA THR A 205 1.58 9.68 6.82
C THR A 205 2.44 10.62 7.66
N HIS A 206 2.20 11.92 7.52
CA HIS A 206 2.71 12.95 8.43
C HIS A 206 1.64 13.40 9.43
N ASP A 207 0.40 12.93 9.27
CA ASP A 207 -0.73 13.28 10.15
C ASP A 207 -0.77 12.39 11.40
N ARG A 208 -0.63 13.01 12.56
CA ARG A 208 -0.66 12.30 13.85
C ARG A 208 -2.03 11.69 14.17
N ALA A 209 -3.12 12.27 13.66
CA ALA A 209 -4.45 11.74 13.88
C ALA A 209 -4.67 10.45 13.09
N ASP A 210 -4.13 10.36 11.86
CA ASP A 210 -4.15 9.13 11.07
C ASP A 210 -3.30 8.03 11.73
N ALA A 211 -2.10 8.38 12.21
CA ALA A 211 -1.23 7.46 12.92
C ALA A 211 -1.85 6.95 14.23
N ALA A 212 -2.47 7.83 15.01
CA ALA A 212 -3.15 7.45 16.24
C ALA A 212 -4.36 6.52 15.99
N ALA A 213 -5.12 6.79 14.92
CA ALA A 213 -6.28 5.96 14.57
C ALA A 213 -5.89 4.57 14.05
N ALA A 214 -4.70 4.41 13.48
CA ALA A 214 -4.18 3.11 13.08
C ALA A 214 -3.93 2.18 14.29
N SER A 215 -3.80 2.75 15.49
CA SER A 215 -3.62 2.03 16.78
C SER A 215 -2.45 1.04 16.80
N GLY A 216 -1.58 1.07 15.80
CA GLY A 216 -0.43 0.19 15.66
C GLY A 216 0.89 0.87 16.00
N LYS A 217 1.98 0.16 15.71
CA LYS A 217 3.33 0.67 15.91
C LYS A 217 3.60 1.88 15.00
N ILE A 218 4.18 2.94 15.57
CA ILE A 218 4.70 4.08 14.82
C ILE A 218 6.22 3.95 14.74
N VAL A 219 6.74 4.05 13.53
CA VAL A 219 8.19 4.07 13.24
C VAL A 219 8.51 5.40 12.60
N THR A 220 9.49 6.12 13.15
CA THR A 220 9.94 7.38 12.58
C THR A 220 11.15 7.14 11.69
N VAL A 221 11.11 7.71 10.49
CA VAL A 221 12.27 7.78 9.60
C VAL A 221 12.89 9.15 9.77
N ASP A 222 14.00 9.21 10.51
CA ASP A 222 14.74 10.45 10.75
C ASP A 222 15.65 10.78 9.56
N GLU A 223 15.88 12.08 9.32
CA GLU A 223 16.79 12.58 8.27
C GLU A 223 18.28 12.39 8.62
N ASP A 224 18.61 11.84 9.79
CA ASP A 224 19.96 11.77 10.34
C ASP A 224 20.92 10.78 9.65
N PHE A 225 20.51 10.15 8.56
CA PHE A 225 21.42 9.33 7.76
C PHE A 225 22.38 10.13 6.87
N SER A 226 22.43 11.47 7.01
CA SER A 226 23.26 12.35 6.17
C SER A 226 24.69 12.56 6.66
N ASN A 227 25.11 11.97 7.81
CA ASN A 227 26.40 12.30 8.46
C ASN A 227 27.52 11.25 8.34
N ASP A 228 27.46 10.28 7.43
CA ASP A 228 28.55 9.30 7.24
C ASP A 228 29.64 9.74 6.22
N HIS A 229 29.86 11.04 6.04
CA HIS A 229 31.03 11.54 5.30
C HIS A 229 31.67 12.75 6.01
N LYS A 230 32.33 12.47 7.13
CA LYS A 230 33.46 13.25 7.62
C LYS A 230 34.46 12.30 8.32
N GLU A 231 35.30 11.69 7.52
CA GLU A 231 36.71 11.41 7.85
C GLU A 231 37.49 11.32 6.55
#